data_0d99ed4c03207b6da2d014c8f339595e
#
_entry.id   0d99ed4c03207b6da2d014c8f339595e
#
_cell.length_a   1.000
_cell.length_b   1.000
_cell.length_c   1.000
_cell.angle_alpha   90.00
_cell.angle_beta   90.00
_cell.angle_gamma   90.00
#
_symmetry.space_group_name_H-M   'P 1'
#
loop_
_entity.id
_entity.type
_entity.pdbx_description
1 polymer ?
#
loop_
_entity_poly.entity_id
_entity_poly.type
_entity_poly.pdbx_seq_one_letter_code
_entity_poly.pdbx_strand_id
1 'polypeptide(L)'
;MTQAEKTELTKSKILYAAEAEFSEKGIFGARIDSIAALAGVNKRMIYEHFINKEELYKTILKNTYTRLAEYEKEEYREDLTPDAAITNVVEVSFRFLEKNPSFVRILMWENLNGAKYIDSNTVSDIKNPTIEYISRQIRRGKEMGIFRSSVDEHQMIISLLNFEFSYFSNIHTLSNVLKTNLADSSEIAKRSQFVSEMLLKYLMTN
;
A
#
# COMPACT_ATOMS: atom_id res chain seq x y z
N MET A 1 -17.58 -29.54 -2.67
CA MET A 1 -17.03 -28.44 -3.48
C MET A 1 -17.48 -28.56 -4.92
N THR A 2 -18.14 -27.54 -5.40
CA THR A 2 -18.57 -27.41 -6.81
C THR A 2 -17.36 -27.15 -7.72
N GLN A 3 -17.54 -27.29 -9.01
CA GLN A 3 -16.47 -26.98 -9.99
C GLN A 3 -16.07 -25.50 -9.92
N ALA A 4 -17.01 -24.58 -9.73
CA ALA A 4 -16.74 -23.15 -9.56
C ALA A 4 -15.88 -22.88 -8.30
N GLU A 5 -16.21 -23.48 -7.17
CA GLU A 5 -15.42 -23.34 -5.92
C GLU A 5 -14.00 -23.87 -6.10
N LYS A 6 -13.81 -24.99 -6.83
CA LYS A 6 -12.46 -25.53 -7.12
C LYS A 6 -11.65 -24.56 -7.99
N THR A 7 -12.30 -23.94 -8.97
CA THR A 7 -11.68 -22.97 -9.88
C THR A 7 -11.22 -21.73 -9.11
N GLU A 8 -12.07 -21.17 -8.23
CA GLU A 8 -11.72 -20.01 -7.41
C GLU A 8 -10.62 -20.33 -6.39
N LEU A 9 -10.66 -21.51 -5.76
CA LEU A 9 -9.58 -21.94 -4.86
C LEU A 9 -8.24 -22.07 -5.60
N THR A 10 -8.26 -22.60 -6.83
CA THR A 10 -7.05 -22.72 -7.66
C THR A 10 -6.50 -21.34 -8.01
N LYS A 11 -7.37 -20.43 -8.44
CA LYS A 11 -7.01 -19.05 -8.75
C LYS A 11 -6.40 -18.32 -7.54
N SER A 12 -6.99 -18.47 -6.36
CA SER A 12 -6.46 -17.89 -5.12
C SER A 12 -5.06 -18.42 -4.77
N LYS A 13 -4.81 -19.72 -4.94
CA LYS A 13 -3.47 -20.30 -4.75
C LYS A 13 -2.44 -19.75 -5.73
N ILE A 14 -2.82 -19.60 -7.00
CA ILE A 14 -1.96 -19.00 -8.03
C ILE A 14 -1.63 -17.55 -7.67
N LEU A 15 -2.63 -16.75 -7.28
CA LEU A 15 -2.44 -15.35 -6.90
C LEU A 15 -1.52 -15.22 -5.68
N TYR A 16 -1.71 -16.04 -4.64
CA TYR A 16 -0.83 -16.04 -3.47
C TYR A 16 0.63 -16.36 -3.84
N ALA A 17 0.84 -17.43 -4.60
CA ALA A 17 2.17 -17.82 -5.07
C ALA A 17 2.82 -16.77 -5.99
N ALA A 18 2.02 -16.15 -6.85
CA ALA A 18 2.47 -15.09 -7.75
C ALA A 18 2.88 -13.84 -6.98
N GLU A 19 2.11 -13.43 -5.98
CA GLU A 19 2.46 -12.28 -5.12
C GLU A 19 3.80 -12.52 -4.42
N ALA A 20 4.03 -13.69 -3.86
CA ALA A 20 5.30 -14.06 -3.23
C ALA A 20 6.47 -13.98 -4.23
N GLU A 21 6.36 -14.62 -5.39
CA GLU A 21 7.42 -14.67 -6.41
C GLU A 21 7.70 -13.27 -7.00
N PHE A 22 6.66 -12.49 -7.32
CA PHE A 22 6.83 -11.14 -7.86
C PHE A 22 7.38 -10.14 -6.83
N SER A 23 6.98 -10.26 -5.57
CA SER A 23 7.50 -9.39 -4.51
C SER A 23 9.01 -9.60 -4.29
N GLU A 24 9.50 -10.82 -4.47
CA GLU A 24 10.91 -11.15 -4.28
C GLU A 24 11.76 -10.81 -5.51
N LYS A 25 11.27 -11.09 -6.73
CA LYS A 25 12.08 -11.09 -7.95
C LYS A 25 11.65 -10.07 -9.01
N GLY A 26 10.58 -9.34 -8.77
CA GLY A 26 9.97 -8.46 -9.77
C GLY A 26 9.43 -9.21 -10.97
N ILE A 27 8.82 -8.49 -11.91
CA ILE A 27 8.23 -9.11 -13.11
C ILE A 27 9.28 -9.80 -14.00
N PHE A 28 10.49 -9.27 -14.11
CA PHE A 28 11.52 -9.84 -14.99
C PHE A 28 12.17 -11.09 -14.41
N GLY A 29 12.45 -11.10 -13.10
CA GLY A 29 13.10 -12.22 -12.40
C GLY A 29 12.16 -13.39 -12.06
N ALA A 30 10.87 -13.11 -11.90
CA ALA A 30 9.87 -14.11 -11.54
C ALA A 30 9.67 -15.17 -12.65
N ARG A 31 9.47 -16.42 -12.24
CA ARG A 31 9.29 -17.56 -13.15
C ARG A 31 7.93 -18.22 -12.94
N ILE A 32 7.19 -18.45 -14.03
CA ILE A 32 5.88 -19.13 -13.97
C ILE A 32 6.02 -20.56 -13.41
N ASP A 33 7.14 -21.22 -13.66
CA ASP A 33 7.38 -22.56 -13.13
C ASP A 33 7.53 -22.56 -11.59
N SER A 34 8.17 -21.50 -11.03
CA SER A 34 8.25 -21.30 -9.57
C SER A 34 6.87 -21.03 -8.96
N ILE A 35 6.07 -20.18 -9.63
CA ILE A 35 4.70 -19.87 -9.21
C ILE A 35 3.85 -21.17 -9.22
N ALA A 36 3.93 -21.96 -10.30
CA ALA A 36 3.21 -23.23 -10.40
C ALA A 36 3.56 -24.21 -9.29
N ALA A 37 4.87 -24.36 -9.02
CA ALA A 37 5.37 -25.23 -7.95
C ALA A 37 4.87 -24.77 -6.57
N LEU A 38 4.94 -23.47 -6.26
CA LEU A 38 4.49 -22.91 -4.99
C LEU A 38 2.96 -23.00 -4.82
N ALA A 39 2.20 -22.81 -5.89
CA ALA A 39 0.74 -22.94 -5.90
C ALA A 39 0.25 -24.38 -5.85
N GLY A 40 1.14 -25.36 -6.08
CA GLY A 40 0.78 -26.78 -6.18
C GLY A 40 -0.10 -27.10 -7.41
N VAL A 41 0.13 -26.39 -8.52
CA VAL A 41 -0.61 -26.56 -9.78
C VAL A 41 0.36 -26.80 -10.95
N ASN A 42 -0.15 -27.28 -12.08
CA ASN A 42 0.66 -27.33 -13.29
C ASN A 42 0.65 -25.95 -13.99
N LYS A 43 1.69 -25.67 -14.75
CA LYS A 43 1.87 -24.40 -15.50
C LYS A 43 0.70 -24.10 -16.46
N ARG A 44 0.08 -25.13 -17.04
CA ARG A 44 -1.08 -24.97 -17.93
C ARG A 44 -2.26 -24.32 -17.21
N MET A 45 -2.51 -24.71 -15.93
CA MET A 45 -3.59 -24.11 -15.14
C MET A 45 -3.39 -22.61 -14.90
N ILE A 46 -2.14 -22.14 -14.80
CA ILE A 46 -1.87 -20.70 -14.69
C ILE A 46 -2.33 -19.99 -15.98
N TYR A 47 -2.01 -20.55 -17.16
CA TYR A 47 -2.39 -19.95 -18.43
C TYR A 47 -3.88 -20.12 -18.77
N GLU A 48 -4.58 -21.04 -18.14
CA GLU A 48 -6.04 -21.14 -18.20
C GLU A 48 -6.75 -20.01 -17.43
N HIS A 49 -6.11 -19.48 -16.38
CA HIS A 49 -6.63 -18.37 -15.58
C HIS A 49 -6.10 -17.00 -16.04
N PHE A 50 -4.86 -16.97 -16.52
CA PHE A 50 -4.16 -15.73 -16.86
C PHE A 50 -3.46 -15.90 -18.22
N ILE A 51 -3.75 -15.00 -19.15
CA ILE A 51 -3.28 -15.08 -20.54
C ILE A 51 -1.75 -15.20 -20.63
N ASN A 52 -1.04 -14.45 -19.78
CA ASN A 52 0.42 -14.43 -19.71
C ASN A 52 0.92 -13.93 -18.36
N LYS A 53 2.24 -13.89 -18.17
CA LYS A 53 2.88 -13.43 -16.95
C LYS A 53 2.59 -11.95 -16.64
N GLU A 54 2.48 -11.11 -17.65
CA GLU A 54 2.20 -9.68 -17.47
C GLU A 54 0.78 -9.44 -16.97
N GLU A 55 -0.22 -10.15 -17.49
CA GLU A 55 -1.59 -10.05 -16.99
C GLU A 55 -1.74 -10.60 -15.57
N LEU A 56 -1.00 -11.65 -15.23
CA LEU A 56 -0.92 -12.12 -13.85
C LEU A 56 -0.30 -11.04 -12.93
N TYR A 57 0.77 -10.39 -13.36
CA TYR A 57 1.42 -9.31 -12.61
C TYR A 57 0.50 -8.09 -12.43
N LYS A 58 -0.18 -7.64 -13.48
CA LYS A 58 -1.19 -6.58 -13.41
C LYS A 58 -2.32 -6.92 -12.44
N THR A 59 -2.76 -8.18 -12.43
CA THR A 59 -3.77 -8.65 -11.47
C THR A 59 -3.25 -8.56 -10.04
N ILE A 60 -1.99 -8.94 -9.78
CA ILE A 60 -1.37 -8.78 -8.47
C ILE A 60 -1.29 -7.30 -8.06
N LEU A 61 -0.83 -6.42 -8.95
CA LEU A 61 -0.80 -4.98 -8.69
C LEU A 61 -2.20 -4.45 -8.30
N LYS A 62 -3.21 -4.77 -9.08
CA LYS A 62 -4.59 -4.37 -8.78
C LYS A 62 -5.04 -4.89 -7.41
N ASN A 63 -4.82 -6.18 -7.13
CA ASN A 63 -5.24 -6.79 -5.87
C ASN A 63 -4.53 -6.19 -4.66
N THR A 64 -3.25 -5.84 -4.77
CA THR A 64 -2.51 -5.22 -3.68
C THR A 64 -3.04 -3.81 -3.36
N TYR A 65 -3.36 -3.00 -4.37
CA TYR A 65 -3.99 -1.70 -4.17
C TYR A 65 -5.43 -1.82 -3.62
N THR A 66 -6.21 -2.77 -4.14
CA THR A 66 -7.56 -3.02 -3.63
C THR A 66 -7.55 -3.40 -2.15
N ARG A 67 -6.64 -4.31 -1.75
CA ARG A 67 -6.48 -4.71 -0.34
C ARG A 67 -6.12 -3.53 0.57
N LEU A 68 -5.25 -2.63 0.11
CA LEU A 68 -4.94 -1.40 0.86
C LEU A 68 -6.18 -0.52 1.00
N ALA A 69 -6.88 -0.25 -0.10
CA ALA A 69 -8.06 0.62 -0.10
C ALA A 69 -9.22 0.06 0.76
N GLU A 70 -9.42 -1.26 0.73
CA GLU A 70 -10.39 -1.93 1.60
C GLU A 70 -10.03 -1.79 3.08
N TYR A 71 -8.75 -2.03 3.41
CA TYR A 71 -8.25 -1.86 4.78
C TYR A 71 -8.39 -0.42 5.27
N GLU A 72 -8.02 0.57 4.45
CA GLU A 72 -8.18 2.00 4.77
C GLU A 72 -9.65 2.36 5.00
N LYS A 73 -10.55 1.87 4.14
CA LYS A 73 -12.00 2.11 4.26
C LYS A 73 -12.60 1.55 5.56
N GLU A 74 -12.11 0.40 6.03
CA GLU A 74 -12.57 -0.22 7.27
C GLU A 74 -12.04 0.50 8.52
N GLU A 75 -10.83 1.05 8.44
CA GLU A 75 -10.11 1.63 9.59
C GLU A 75 -10.27 3.15 9.71
N TYR A 76 -10.64 3.87 8.63
CA TYR A 76 -10.85 5.31 8.68
C TYR A 76 -12.16 5.65 9.38
N ARG A 77 -12.10 6.62 10.28
CA ARG A 77 -13.20 7.00 11.15
C ARG A 77 -13.75 8.38 10.79
N GLU A 78 -15.04 8.46 10.49
CA GLU A 78 -15.73 9.70 10.12
C GLU A 78 -16.09 10.59 11.32
N ASP A 79 -16.14 10.01 12.52
CA ASP A 79 -16.51 10.69 13.77
C ASP A 79 -15.37 11.47 14.43
N LEU A 80 -14.16 11.40 13.89
CA LEU A 80 -12.99 12.07 14.45
C LEU A 80 -12.96 13.58 14.14
N THR A 81 -12.28 14.34 15.00
CA THR A 81 -11.85 15.70 14.67
C THR A 81 -10.80 15.66 13.55
N PRO A 82 -10.63 16.73 12.76
CA PRO A 82 -9.69 16.73 11.62
C PRO A 82 -8.26 16.35 11.99
N ASP A 83 -7.75 16.79 13.12
CA ASP A 83 -6.42 16.48 13.63
C ASP A 83 -6.30 14.99 14.02
N ALA A 84 -7.28 14.47 14.75
CA ALA A 84 -7.35 13.05 15.08
C ALA A 84 -7.53 12.18 13.84
N ALA A 85 -8.25 12.64 12.81
CA ALA A 85 -8.40 11.93 11.55
C ALA A 85 -7.08 11.82 10.78
N ILE A 86 -6.26 12.88 10.72
CA ILE A 86 -4.92 12.84 10.11
C ILE A 86 -4.01 11.86 10.87
N THR A 87 -4.04 11.87 12.20
CA THR A 87 -3.32 10.89 13.02
C THR A 87 -3.77 9.46 12.69
N ASN A 88 -5.08 9.21 12.63
CA ASN A 88 -5.64 7.90 12.28
C ASN A 88 -5.18 7.43 10.89
N VAL A 89 -5.14 8.32 9.89
CA VAL A 89 -4.62 7.99 8.55
C VAL A 89 -3.18 7.47 8.63
N VAL A 90 -2.29 8.19 9.32
CA VAL A 90 -0.89 7.77 9.47
C VAL A 90 -0.80 6.40 10.17
N GLU A 91 -1.49 6.22 11.28
CA GLU A 91 -1.47 4.96 12.04
C GLU A 91 -1.99 3.77 11.21
N VAL A 92 -3.08 3.96 10.45
CA VAL A 92 -3.67 2.93 9.59
C VAL A 92 -2.69 2.52 8.51
N SER A 93 -2.08 3.49 7.82
CA SER A 93 -1.11 3.22 6.78
C SER A 93 0.14 2.50 7.31
N PHE A 94 0.69 2.95 8.45
CA PHE A 94 1.84 2.28 9.07
C PHE A 94 1.51 0.83 9.45
N ARG A 95 0.35 0.57 10.07
CA ARG A 95 -0.09 -0.79 10.40
C ARG A 95 -0.28 -1.68 9.16
N PHE A 96 -0.82 -1.11 8.06
CA PHE A 96 -0.96 -1.86 6.82
C PHE A 96 0.40 -2.23 6.23
N LEU A 97 1.32 -1.28 6.12
CA LEU A 97 2.63 -1.49 5.50
C LEU A 97 3.50 -2.45 6.31
N GLU A 98 3.45 -2.40 7.64
CA GLU A 98 4.09 -3.36 8.54
C GLU A 98 3.62 -4.79 8.27
N LYS A 99 2.31 -4.99 8.11
CA LYS A 99 1.70 -6.31 7.90
C LYS A 99 1.79 -6.82 6.46
N ASN A 100 2.11 -5.95 5.50
CA ASN A 100 2.10 -6.26 4.07
C ASN A 100 3.43 -5.93 3.37
N PRO A 101 4.55 -6.55 3.74
CA PRO A 101 5.86 -6.26 3.14
C PRO A 101 5.94 -6.61 1.64
N SER A 102 5.10 -7.55 1.16
CA SER A 102 4.97 -7.86 -0.27
C SER A 102 4.45 -6.67 -1.06
N PHE A 103 3.47 -5.92 -0.53
CA PHE A 103 2.95 -4.69 -1.12
C PHE A 103 4.09 -3.68 -1.36
N VAL A 104 4.89 -3.41 -0.34
CA VAL A 104 6.00 -2.46 -0.44
C VAL A 104 6.98 -2.88 -1.54
N ARG A 105 7.39 -4.16 -1.54
CA ARG A 105 8.34 -4.68 -2.54
C ARG A 105 7.80 -4.65 -3.97
N ILE A 106 6.53 -4.99 -4.17
CA ILE A 106 5.88 -4.95 -5.48
C ILE A 106 5.82 -3.50 -6.00
N LEU A 107 5.48 -2.53 -5.15
CA LEU A 107 5.50 -1.12 -5.53
C LEU A 107 6.90 -0.60 -5.84
N MET A 108 7.93 -1.03 -5.10
CA MET A 108 9.31 -0.69 -5.41
C MET A 108 9.70 -1.22 -6.80
N TRP A 109 9.36 -2.47 -7.14
CA TRP A 109 9.60 -3.03 -8.46
C TRP A 109 8.87 -2.25 -9.56
N GLU A 110 7.62 -1.87 -9.32
CA GLU A 110 6.83 -1.12 -10.29
C GLU A 110 7.39 0.29 -10.50
N ASN A 111 7.82 0.97 -9.43
CA ASN A 111 8.49 2.27 -9.55
C ASN A 111 9.82 2.17 -10.32
N LEU A 112 10.62 1.12 -10.10
CA LEU A 112 11.84 0.87 -10.87
C LEU A 112 11.57 0.65 -12.37
N ASN A 113 10.38 0.14 -12.70
CA ASN A 113 9.93 -0.07 -14.08
C ASN A 113 9.18 1.15 -14.67
N GLY A 114 9.18 2.30 -13.99
CA GLY A 114 8.51 3.51 -14.43
C GLY A 114 6.98 3.42 -14.42
N ALA A 115 6.41 2.60 -13.54
CA ALA A 115 4.96 2.35 -13.41
C ALA A 115 4.31 1.81 -14.69
N LYS A 116 5.05 1.01 -15.45
CA LYS A 116 4.66 0.51 -16.79
C LYS A 116 3.44 -0.41 -16.77
N TYR A 117 3.28 -1.20 -15.70
CA TYR A 117 2.26 -2.25 -15.62
C TYR A 117 1.04 -1.83 -14.79
N ILE A 118 1.13 -0.70 -14.12
CA ILE A 118 -0.01 -0.09 -13.43
C ILE A 118 -0.88 0.63 -14.46
N ASP A 119 -2.13 0.22 -14.57
CA ASP A 119 -3.14 1.04 -15.26
C ASP A 119 -3.53 2.23 -14.36
N SER A 120 -3.16 3.43 -14.80
CA SER A 120 -3.36 4.68 -14.05
C SER A 120 -4.83 4.93 -13.69
N ASN A 121 -5.76 4.60 -14.56
CA ASN A 121 -7.19 4.78 -14.29
C ASN A 121 -7.65 3.82 -13.21
N THR A 122 -7.30 2.53 -13.32
CA THR A 122 -7.66 1.53 -12.31
C THR A 122 -7.12 1.91 -10.92
N VAL A 123 -5.86 2.34 -10.82
CA VAL A 123 -5.28 2.72 -9.52
C VAL A 123 -5.89 4.00 -8.99
N SER A 124 -6.14 4.99 -9.84
CA SER A 124 -6.82 6.22 -9.47
C SER A 124 -8.21 5.91 -8.88
N ASP A 125 -9.01 5.10 -9.57
CA ASP A 125 -10.35 4.74 -9.11
C ASP A 125 -10.33 4.02 -7.75
N ILE A 126 -9.35 3.15 -7.51
CA ILE A 126 -9.18 2.44 -6.24
C ILE A 126 -8.78 3.39 -5.11
N LYS A 127 -7.88 4.34 -5.38
CA LYS A 127 -7.31 5.24 -4.35
C LYS A 127 -8.07 6.54 -4.18
N ASN A 128 -8.93 6.93 -5.10
CA ASN A 128 -9.71 8.18 -4.99
C ASN A 128 -10.46 8.30 -3.66
N PRO A 129 -11.15 7.28 -3.13
CA PRO A 129 -11.84 7.40 -1.85
C PRO A 129 -10.91 7.77 -0.68
N THR A 130 -9.69 7.21 -0.64
CA THR A 130 -8.66 7.53 0.36
C THR A 130 -8.20 8.98 0.24
N ILE A 131 -7.85 9.38 -0.97
CA ILE A 131 -7.40 10.75 -1.26
C ILE A 131 -8.50 11.76 -0.92
N GLU A 132 -9.74 11.47 -1.29
CA GLU A 132 -10.89 12.31 -0.96
C GLU A 132 -11.15 12.39 0.55
N TYR A 133 -10.97 11.28 1.29
CA TYR A 133 -11.08 11.31 2.74
C TYR A 133 -10.06 12.27 3.36
N ILE A 134 -8.79 12.14 2.99
CA ILE A 134 -7.71 13.00 3.48
C ILE A 134 -7.98 14.47 3.12
N SER A 135 -8.32 14.73 1.86
CA SER A 135 -8.65 16.06 1.35
C SER A 135 -9.80 16.70 2.13
N ARG A 136 -10.86 15.92 2.36
CA ARG A 136 -12.02 16.38 3.14
C ARG A 136 -11.64 16.74 4.57
N GLN A 137 -10.80 15.93 5.25
CA GLN A 137 -10.37 16.25 6.61
C GLN A 137 -9.49 17.50 6.65
N ILE A 138 -8.62 17.71 5.67
CA ILE A 138 -7.81 18.94 5.58
C ILE A 138 -8.71 20.18 5.39
N ARG A 139 -9.69 20.11 4.48
CA ARG A 139 -10.64 21.20 4.24
C ARG A 139 -11.48 21.51 5.48
N ARG A 140 -12.04 20.46 6.09
CA ARG A 140 -12.80 20.60 7.34
C ARG A 140 -11.98 21.24 8.46
N GLY A 141 -10.69 20.87 8.60
CA GLY A 141 -9.79 21.47 9.57
C GLY A 141 -9.53 22.96 9.33
N LYS A 142 -9.43 23.37 8.05
CA LYS A 142 -9.32 24.78 7.66
C LYS A 142 -10.61 25.57 7.98
N GLU A 143 -11.77 25.02 7.62
CA GLU A 143 -13.08 25.63 7.89
C GLU A 143 -13.34 25.81 9.39
N MET A 144 -12.88 24.88 10.21
CA MET A 144 -12.98 24.96 11.69
C MET A 144 -11.91 25.85 12.32
N GLY A 145 -10.97 26.41 11.53
CA GLY A 145 -9.84 27.19 12.06
C GLY A 145 -8.79 26.38 12.83
N ILE A 146 -8.89 25.04 12.83
CA ILE A 146 -7.91 24.13 13.44
C ILE A 146 -6.63 24.10 12.61
N PHE A 147 -6.77 24.03 11.29
CA PHE A 147 -5.65 24.03 10.35
C PHE A 147 -5.47 25.39 9.69
N ARG A 148 -4.21 25.71 9.39
CA ARG A 148 -3.87 26.94 8.67
C ARG A 148 -4.51 26.99 7.28
N SER A 149 -5.10 28.11 6.92
CA SER A 149 -5.70 28.31 5.59
C SER A 149 -4.69 28.18 4.45
N SER A 150 -3.41 28.49 4.71
CA SER A 150 -2.30 28.42 3.73
C SER A 150 -1.78 27.03 3.41
N VAL A 151 -2.29 25.97 4.05
CA VAL A 151 -1.86 24.60 3.77
C VAL A 151 -2.17 24.23 2.33
N ASP A 152 -1.16 23.81 1.58
CA ASP A 152 -1.33 23.17 0.29
C ASP A 152 -1.76 21.72 0.48
N GLU A 153 -3.02 21.42 0.14
CA GLU A 153 -3.63 20.11 0.29
C GLU A 153 -2.88 19.02 -0.49
N HIS A 154 -2.49 19.34 -1.74
CA HIS A 154 -1.80 18.38 -2.60
C HIS A 154 -0.41 18.02 -2.06
N GLN A 155 0.36 19.02 -1.65
CA GLN A 155 1.68 18.82 -1.05
C GLN A 155 1.61 18.06 0.28
N MET A 156 0.54 18.28 1.06
CA MET A 156 0.32 17.54 2.29
C MET A 156 0.05 16.06 2.03
N ILE A 157 -0.80 15.74 1.05
CA ILE A 157 -1.08 14.35 0.64
C ILE A 157 0.20 13.66 0.15
N ILE A 158 0.97 14.33 -0.72
CA ILE A 158 2.25 13.80 -1.21
C ILE A 158 3.21 13.52 -0.03
N SER A 159 3.30 14.43 0.92
CA SER A 159 4.19 14.28 2.09
C SER A 159 3.77 13.11 2.96
N LEU A 160 2.47 12.97 3.23
CA LEU A 160 1.91 11.86 3.99
C LEU A 160 2.27 10.52 3.36
N LEU A 161 1.92 10.33 2.09
CA LEU A 161 2.19 9.09 1.35
C LEU A 161 3.70 8.76 1.28
N ASN A 162 4.55 9.78 1.09
CA ASN A 162 5.99 9.59 1.03
C ASN A 162 6.59 9.21 2.40
N PHE A 163 6.20 9.84 3.49
CA PHE A 163 6.75 9.54 4.82
C PHE A 163 6.45 8.10 5.27
N GLU A 164 5.29 7.60 4.90
CA GLU A 164 4.87 6.23 5.18
C GLU A 164 5.65 5.24 4.30
N PHE A 165 5.52 5.36 2.99
CA PHE A 165 6.13 4.42 2.05
C PHE A 165 7.66 4.43 2.11
N SER A 166 8.29 5.62 2.20
CA SER A 166 9.75 5.75 2.24
C SER A 166 10.37 5.07 3.45
N TYR A 167 9.70 5.05 4.59
CA TYR A 167 10.20 4.32 5.76
C TYR A 167 10.34 2.82 5.47
N PHE A 168 9.27 2.19 4.98
CA PHE A 168 9.26 0.75 4.72
C PHE A 168 10.10 0.34 3.51
N SER A 169 10.12 1.15 2.46
CA SER A 169 10.93 0.86 1.26
C SER A 169 12.44 0.96 1.52
N ASN A 170 12.86 1.75 2.51
CA ASN A 170 14.26 1.95 2.88
C ASN A 170 14.64 1.31 4.24
N ILE A 171 13.76 0.54 4.84
CA ILE A 171 13.90 0.06 6.22
C ILE A 171 15.22 -0.68 6.47
N HIS A 172 15.67 -1.50 5.52
CA HIS A 172 16.91 -2.27 5.66
C HIS A 172 18.17 -1.40 5.56
N THR A 173 18.21 -0.49 4.60
CA THR A 173 19.36 0.41 4.41
C THR A 173 19.46 1.43 5.56
N LEU A 174 18.34 2.00 5.98
CA LEU A 174 18.29 2.91 7.12
C LEU A 174 18.63 2.19 8.43
N SER A 175 18.21 0.95 8.63
CA SER A 175 18.59 0.16 9.81
C SER A 175 20.11 0.00 9.90
N ASN A 176 20.79 -0.27 8.78
CA ASN A 176 22.24 -0.39 8.73
C ASN A 176 22.94 0.94 9.01
N VAL A 177 22.47 2.04 8.41
CA VAL A 177 23.05 3.38 8.59
C VAL A 177 22.91 3.86 10.04
N LEU A 178 21.73 3.66 10.64
CA LEU A 178 21.43 4.13 11.99
C LEU A 178 21.80 3.11 13.08
N LYS A 179 22.27 1.91 12.69
CA LYS A 179 22.59 0.80 13.60
C LYS A 179 21.44 0.44 14.56
N THR A 180 20.23 0.51 14.05
CA THR A 180 18.99 0.26 14.79
C THR A 180 18.09 -0.65 13.95
N ASN A 181 17.46 -1.65 14.57
CA ASN A 181 16.50 -2.49 13.87
C ASN A 181 15.16 -1.74 13.67
N LEU A 182 15.05 -0.99 12.58
CA LEU A 182 13.85 -0.22 12.26
C LEU A 182 12.63 -1.09 11.89
N ALA A 183 12.82 -2.40 11.68
CA ALA A 183 11.71 -3.34 11.47
C ALA A 183 11.07 -3.81 12.79
N ASP A 184 11.61 -3.41 13.93
CA ASP A 184 10.98 -3.66 15.23
C ASP A 184 9.68 -2.85 15.36
N SER A 185 8.59 -3.51 15.80
CA SER A 185 7.28 -2.86 15.93
C SER A 185 7.31 -1.64 16.85
N SER A 186 8.19 -1.60 17.84
CA SER A 186 8.36 -0.42 18.70
C SER A 186 8.96 0.77 17.96
N GLU A 187 9.90 0.55 17.04
CA GLU A 187 10.48 1.60 16.21
C GLU A 187 9.49 2.07 15.15
N ILE A 188 8.70 1.15 14.57
CA ILE A 188 7.61 1.48 13.65
C ILE A 188 6.57 2.37 14.34
N ALA A 189 6.14 2.01 15.55
CA ALA A 189 5.19 2.81 16.33
C ALA A 189 5.75 4.22 16.67
N LYS A 190 7.00 4.33 17.10
CA LYS A 190 7.67 5.61 17.34
C LYS A 190 7.71 6.47 16.07
N ARG A 191 8.00 5.85 14.92
CA ARG A 191 8.04 6.56 13.63
C ARG A 191 6.65 7.05 13.23
N SER A 192 5.63 6.21 13.35
CA SER A 192 4.24 6.60 13.10
C SER A 192 3.82 7.81 13.94
N GLN A 193 4.09 7.77 15.24
CA GLN A 193 3.81 8.88 16.15
C GLN A 193 4.57 10.15 15.73
N PHE A 194 5.87 10.05 15.45
CA PHE A 194 6.69 11.19 15.04
C PHE A 194 6.17 11.82 13.74
N VAL A 195 5.78 11.00 12.75
CA VAL A 195 5.20 11.50 11.48
C VAL A 195 3.90 12.24 11.75
N SER A 196 3.00 11.68 12.57
CA SER A 196 1.74 12.33 12.95
C SER A 196 1.98 13.69 13.62
N GLU A 197 2.87 13.76 14.61
CA GLU A 197 3.21 15.00 15.33
C GLU A 197 3.80 16.06 14.39
N MET A 198 4.69 15.65 13.47
CA MET A 198 5.32 16.54 12.49
C MET A 198 4.30 17.11 11.52
N LEU A 199 3.41 16.27 10.98
CA LEU A 199 2.34 16.70 10.07
C LEU A 199 1.36 17.64 10.78
N LEU A 200 0.92 17.29 11.99
CA LEU A 200 0.03 18.13 12.76
C LEU A 200 0.66 19.48 13.11
N LYS A 201 1.93 19.50 13.52
CA LYS A 201 2.65 20.74 13.78
C LYS A 201 2.72 21.67 12.55
N TYR A 202 2.78 21.10 11.34
CA TYR A 202 2.69 21.87 10.12
C TYR A 202 1.25 22.32 9.82
N LEU A 203 0.25 21.49 10.07
CA LEU A 203 -1.15 21.77 9.78
C LEU A 203 -1.78 22.80 10.71
N MET A 204 -1.49 22.70 12.02
CA MET A 204 -2.18 23.48 13.06
C MET A 204 -1.93 24.99 12.92
N THR A 205 -2.95 25.77 13.24
CA THR A 205 -2.79 27.20 13.54
C THR A 205 -1.99 27.36 14.83
N ASN A 206 -1.05 28.33 14.85
CA ASN A 206 -0.30 28.66 16.07
C ASN A 206 -1.22 29.25 17.13
#